data_762d57b12d8a744dd973d1c9050a281b
#
_entry.id   762d57b12d8a744dd973d1c9050a281b
#
_cell.length_a   1.000
_cell.length_b   1.000
_cell.length_c   1.000
_cell.angle_alpha   90.00
_cell.angle_beta   90.00
_cell.angle_gamma   90.00
#
_symmetry.space_group_name_H-M   'P 1'
#
loop_
_entity.id
_entity.type
_entity.pdbx_description
1 polymer ?
#
loop_
_entity_poly.entity_id
_entity_poly.type
_entity_poly.pdbx_seq_one_letter_code
_entity_poly.pdbx_strand_id
1 'polypeptide(L)'
;MFDSDVIKKGINDQAVLQAMRDVDRRKFVSDKFSDVAYDDRVLPIGEEQTISQPFIVAFMTESLQIEKGNKVLEVGTGSGFQTAVLSKLGAKVSTIEINKKLF
;
A
#
# COMPACT_ATOMS: atom_id res chain seq x y z
N MET A 1 4.26 -4.52 15.76
CA MET A 1 4.94 -4.84 14.54
C MET A 1 3.94 -4.98 13.40
N PHE A 2 4.33 -4.63 12.20
CA PHE A 2 3.48 -4.56 11.01
C PHE A 2 2.59 -5.79 10.77
N ASP A 3 3.20 -6.98 10.67
CA ASP A 3 2.44 -8.21 10.40
C ASP A 3 1.41 -8.51 11.49
N SER A 4 1.81 -8.35 12.75
CA SER A 4 0.91 -8.67 13.86
C SER A 4 -0.28 -7.71 13.91
N ASP A 5 -0.08 -6.42 13.58
CA ASP A 5 -1.18 -5.45 13.54
C ASP A 5 -2.18 -5.79 12.44
N VAL A 6 -1.67 -6.10 11.25
CA VAL A 6 -2.49 -6.42 10.08
C VAL A 6 -3.25 -7.73 10.30
N ILE A 7 -2.57 -8.76 10.81
CA ILE A 7 -3.20 -10.07 11.08
C ILE A 7 -4.25 -9.96 12.18
N LYS A 8 -3.94 -9.24 13.27
CA LYS A 8 -4.88 -9.06 14.39
C LYS A 8 -6.18 -8.39 13.94
N LYS A 9 -6.13 -7.53 12.94
CA LYS A 9 -7.31 -6.84 12.44
C LYS A 9 -8.08 -7.66 11.39
N GLY A 10 -7.66 -8.89 11.12
CA GLY A 10 -8.45 -9.83 10.35
C GLY A 10 -7.99 -10.12 8.94
N ILE A 11 -6.83 -9.62 8.53
CA ILE A 11 -6.29 -9.95 7.21
C ILE A 11 -5.72 -11.37 7.24
N ASN A 12 -6.21 -12.23 6.36
CA ASN A 12 -5.77 -13.63 6.31
C ASN A 12 -5.39 -14.14 4.91
N ASP A 13 -5.52 -13.32 3.89
CA ASP A 13 -5.07 -13.70 2.53
C ASP A 13 -3.54 -13.72 2.50
N GLN A 14 -2.97 -14.91 2.36
CA GLN A 14 -1.52 -15.08 2.41
C GLN A 14 -0.79 -14.37 1.28
N ALA A 15 -1.38 -14.28 0.10
CA ALA A 15 -0.78 -13.55 -1.01
C ALA A 15 -0.70 -12.05 -0.72
N VAL A 16 -1.76 -11.49 -0.12
CA VAL A 16 -1.77 -10.07 0.29
C VAL A 16 -0.71 -9.83 1.36
N LEU A 17 -0.65 -10.68 2.38
CA LEU A 17 0.33 -10.54 3.44
C LEU A 17 1.76 -10.61 2.90
N GLN A 18 2.01 -11.53 1.98
CA GLN A 18 3.34 -11.67 1.38
C GLN A 18 3.70 -10.44 0.53
N ALA A 19 2.75 -9.93 -0.26
CA ALA A 19 3.00 -8.73 -1.06
C ALA A 19 3.32 -7.52 -0.16
N MET A 20 2.60 -7.40 0.97
CA MET A 20 2.86 -6.33 1.94
C MET A 20 4.25 -6.43 2.56
N ARG A 21 4.75 -7.65 2.77
CA ARG A 21 6.11 -7.87 3.29
C ARG A 21 7.18 -7.58 2.24
N ASP A 22 6.92 -7.97 1.00
CA ASP A 22 7.91 -7.89 -0.08
C ASP A 22 8.11 -6.47 -0.60
N VAL A 23 7.10 -5.62 -0.48
CA VAL A 23 7.21 -4.20 -0.86
C VAL A 23 7.76 -3.43 0.34
N ASP A 24 8.93 -2.82 0.17
CA ASP A 24 9.57 -2.06 1.25
C ASP A 24 8.87 -0.72 1.45
N ARG A 25 7.98 -0.66 2.43
CA ARG A 25 7.18 0.53 2.73
C ARG A 25 8.05 1.75 3.06
N ARG A 26 9.27 1.56 3.58
CA ARG A 26 10.18 2.66 3.90
C ARG A 26 10.56 3.48 2.67
N LYS A 27 10.51 2.86 1.49
CA LYS A 27 10.81 3.55 0.23
C LYS A 27 9.71 4.52 -0.21
N PHE A 28 8.56 4.48 0.45
CA PHE A 28 7.38 5.27 0.09
C PHE A 28 7.07 6.36 1.12
N VAL A 29 7.91 6.53 2.12
CA VAL A 29 7.79 7.59 3.13
C VAL A 29 9.08 8.41 3.15
N SER A 30 9.02 9.63 3.69
CA SER A 30 10.24 10.43 3.83
C SER A 30 11.15 9.84 4.90
N ASP A 31 12.46 10.14 4.83
CA ASP A 31 13.46 9.57 5.74
C ASP A 31 13.14 9.79 7.20
N LYS A 32 12.55 10.92 7.55
CA LYS A 32 12.22 11.22 8.95
C LYS A 32 11.13 10.30 9.52
N PHE A 33 10.39 9.58 8.66
CA PHE A 33 9.37 8.65 9.09
C PHE A 33 9.77 7.19 8.89
N SER A 34 11.00 6.91 8.45
CA SER A 34 11.39 5.54 8.12
C SER A 34 11.33 4.60 9.33
N ASP A 35 11.61 5.09 10.53
CA ASP A 35 11.55 4.27 11.75
C ASP A 35 10.14 3.84 12.12
N VAL A 36 9.13 4.57 11.65
CA VAL A 36 7.72 4.29 11.94
C VAL A 36 6.94 3.89 10.70
N ALA A 37 7.64 3.60 9.59
CA ALA A 37 7.00 3.30 8.30
C ALA A 37 6.04 2.11 8.38
N TYR A 38 6.31 1.14 9.23
CA TYR A 38 5.49 -0.06 9.39
C TYR A 38 4.50 0.01 10.55
N ASP A 39 4.43 1.13 11.26
CA ASP A 39 3.39 1.33 12.25
C ASP A 39 2.03 1.40 11.54
N ASP A 40 1.00 0.83 12.16
CA ASP A 40 -0.34 0.81 11.56
C ASP A 40 -1.02 2.16 11.76
N ARG A 41 -0.52 3.16 11.03
CA ARG A 41 -1.04 4.53 11.07
C ARG A 41 -0.81 5.23 9.75
N VAL A 42 -1.56 6.31 9.54
CA VAL A 42 -1.39 7.21 8.40
C VAL A 42 -0.15 8.07 8.62
N LEU A 43 0.64 8.29 7.57
CA LEU A 43 1.81 9.14 7.62
C LEU A 43 1.75 10.19 6.49
N PRO A 44 2.29 11.39 6.71
CA PRO A 44 2.35 12.39 5.65
C PRO A 44 3.43 12.05 4.63
N ILE A 45 3.16 12.38 3.35
CA ILE A 45 4.12 12.22 2.25
C ILE A 45 4.43 13.54 1.54
N GLY A 46 3.93 14.66 2.06
CA GLY A 46 4.06 15.98 1.44
C GLY A 46 2.84 16.35 0.62
N GLU A 47 2.78 17.60 0.15
CA GLU A 47 1.68 18.12 -0.67
C GLU A 47 0.30 17.91 -0.02
N GLU A 48 0.24 17.95 1.31
CA GLU A 48 -0.99 17.72 2.10
C GLU A 48 -1.60 16.33 1.85
N GLN A 49 -0.81 15.40 1.33
CA GLN A 49 -1.22 14.01 1.08
C GLN A 49 -0.62 13.08 2.11
N THR A 50 -1.18 11.87 2.20
CA THR A 50 -0.75 10.87 3.16
C THR A 50 -0.59 9.51 2.49
N ILE A 51 0.19 8.64 3.14
CA ILE A 51 0.20 7.21 2.83
C ILE A 51 -0.74 6.54 3.84
N SER A 52 -1.65 5.69 3.34
CA SER A 52 -2.63 5.02 4.19
C SER A 52 -1.95 4.05 5.16
N GLN A 53 -2.58 3.81 6.32
CA GLN A 53 -2.06 2.84 7.27
C GLN A 53 -2.00 1.44 6.66
N PRO A 54 -1.04 0.60 7.06
CA PRO A 54 -0.86 -0.73 6.46
C PRO A 54 -2.13 -1.59 6.45
N PHE A 55 -2.90 -1.59 7.53
CA PHE A 55 -4.14 -2.37 7.58
C PHE A 55 -5.11 -1.98 6.47
N ILE A 56 -5.27 -0.67 6.22
CA ILE A 56 -6.21 -0.21 5.21
C ILE A 56 -5.78 -0.66 3.81
N VAL A 57 -4.48 -0.57 3.51
CA VAL A 57 -3.95 -1.06 2.23
C VAL A 57 -4.23 -2.56 2.08
N ALA A 58 -3.93 -3.33 3.12
CA ALA A 58 -4.14 -4.78 3.11
C ALA A 58 -5.63 -5.13 3.01
N PHE A 59 -6.49 -4.44 3.75
CA PHE A 59 -7.93 -4.68 3.75
C PHE A 59 -8.55 -4.40 2.38
N MET A 60 -8.21 -3.27 1.78
CA MET A 60 -8.73 -2.91 0.46
C MET A 60 -8.25 -3.90 -0.60
N THR A 61 -6.98 -4.29 -0.54
CA THR A 61 -6.40 -5.25 -1.48
C THR A 61 -7.05 -6.62 -1.32
N GLU A 62 -7.21 -7.10 -0.09
CA GLU A 62 -7.87 -8.39 0.16
C GLU A 62 -9.32 -8.36 -0.33
N SER A 63 -10.02 -7.25 -0.10
CA SER A 63 -11.42 -7.10 -0.50
C SER A 63 -11.62 -7.17 -2.02
N LEU A 64 -10.62 -6.77 -2.80
CA LEU A 64 -10.67 -6.84 -4.25
C LEU A 64 -10.51 -8.26 -4.79
N GLN A 65 -10.00 -9.18 -3.99
CA GLN A 65 -9.76 -10.58 -4.42
C GLN A 65 -8.92 -10.64 -5.70
N ILE A 66 -7.78 -9.95 -5.68
CA ILE A 66 -6.90 -9.82 -6.84
C ILE A 66 -6.29 -11.17 -7.22
N GLU A 67 -6.37 -11.52 -8.50
CA GLU A 67 -5.68 -12.66 -9.09
C GLU A 67 -4.67 -12.16 -10.10
N LYS A 68 -3.63 -12.96 -10.36
CA LYS A 68 -2.60 -12.62 -11.33
C LYS A 68 -3.24 -12.32 -12.68
N GLY A 69 -2.85 -11.19 -13.27
CA GLY A 69 -3.37 -10.77 -14.57
C GLY A 69 -4.62 -9.91 -14.53
N ASN A 70 -5.25 -9.76 -13.35
CA ASN A 70 -6.40 -8.86 -13.22
C ASN A 70 -5.99 -7.43 -13.57
N LYS A 71 -6.89 -6.72 -14.23
CA LYS A 71 -6.70 -5.29 -14.54
C LYS A 71 -7.34 -4.48 -13.43
N VAL A 72 -6.55 -3.55 -12.87
CA VAL A 72 -7.00 -2.70 -11.77
C VAL A 72 -6.77 -1.24 -12.15
N LEU A 73 -7.78 -0.41 -11.93
CA LEU A 73 -7.65 1.04 -12.04
C LEU A 73 -7.53 1.62 -10.64
N GLU A 74 -6.45 2.34 -10.39
CA GLU A 74 -6.24 3.06 -9.14
C GLU A 74 -6.42 4.55 -9.39
N VAL A 75 -7.26 5.19 -8.58
CA VAL A 75 -7.42 6.65 -8.61
C VAL A 75 -6.75 7.20 -7.36
N GLY A 76 -5.77 8.10 -7.55
CA GLY A 76 -4.97 8.63 -6.46
C GLY A 76 -3.74 7.78 -6.18
N THR A 77 -2.73 7.87 -7.06
CA THR A 77 -1.46 7.12 -6.90
C THR A 77 -0.78 7.42 -5.56
N GLY A 78 -0.82 8.68 -5.13
CA GLY A 78 -0.21 9.13 -3.89
C GLY A 78 1.27 8.76 -3.83
N SER A 79 1.66 8.03 -2.79
CA SER A 79 3.04 7.60 -2.61
C SER A 79 3.46 6.51 -3.60
N GLY A 80 2.50 5.81 -4.19
CA GLY A 80 2.75 4.64 -5.02
C GLY A 80 2.81 3.32 -4.24
N PHE A 81 2.62 3.34 -2.94
CA PHE A 81 2.71 2.11 -2.13
C PHE A 81 1.62 1.11 -2.49
N GLN A 82 0.37 1.55 -2.56
CA GLN A 82 -0.75 0.68 -2.96
C GLN A 82 -0.52 0.12 -4.37
N THR A 83 -0.03 0.96 -5.30
CA THR A 83 0.30 0.54 -6.67
C THR A 83 1.32 -0.58 -6.64
N ALA A 84 2.37 -0.43 -5.84
CA ALA A 84 3.44 -1.43 -5.73
C ALA A 84 2.91 -2.75 -5.17
N VAL A 85 2.03 -2.70 -4.16
CA VAL A 85 1.43 -3.91 -3.58
C VAL A 85 0.58 -4.64 -4.62
N LEU A 86 -0.26 -3.92 -5.35
CA LEU A 86 -1.10 -4.52 -6.40
C LEU A 86 -0.24 -5.15 -7.51
N SER A 87 0.82 -4.47 -7.92
CA SER A 87 1.74 -4.98 -8.94
C SER A 87 2.45 -6.25 -8.45
N LYS A 88 2.80 -6.32 -7.17
CA LYS A 88 3.45 -7.48 -6.58
C LYS A 88 2.54 -8.71 -6.61
N LEU A 89 1.23 -8.50 -6.53
CA LEU A 89 0.24 -9.57 -6.66
C LEU A 89 0.04 -10.03 -8.11
N GLY A 90 0.67 -9.37 -9.07
CA GLY A 90 0.56 -9.71 -10.49
C GLY A 90 -0.58 -9.01 -11.21
N ALA A 91 -1.20 -8.03 -10.60
CA ALA A 91 -2.23 -7.22 -11.26
C ALA A 91 -1.60 -6.30 -12.31
N LYS A 92 -2.38 -5.99 -13.34
CA LYS A 92 -2.02 -4.98 -14.34
C LYS A 92 -2.67 -3.68 -13.90
N VAL A 93 -1.88 -2.79 -13.31
CA VAL A 93 -2.38 -1.57 -12.67
C VAL A 93 -2.25 -0.38 -13.61
N SER A 94 -3.37 0.35 -13.78
CA SER A 94 -3.38 1.68 -14.36
C SER A 94 -3.68 2.64 -13.22
N THR A 95 -2.86 3.66 -13.04
CA THR A 95 -3.00 4.56 -11.90
C THR A 95 -3.04 6.00 -12.35
N ILE A 96 -3.85 6.81 -11.66
CA ILE A 96 -4.07 8.23 -11.97
C ILE A 96 -3.76 9.06 -10.74
N GLU A 97 -2.99 10.13 -10.92
CA GLU A 97 -2.66 11.08 -9.87
C GLU A 97 -2.86 12.50 -10.39
N ILE A 98 -3.64 13.31 -9.66
CA ILE A 98 -3.91 14.69 -10.05
C ILE A 98 -2.88 15.67 -9.48
N ASN A 99 -2.17 15.30 -8.42
CA ASN A 99 -1.11 16.13 -7.85
C ASN A 99 0.20 15.83 -8.58
N LYS A 100 0.59 16.73 -9.47
CA LYS A 100 1.76 16.53 -10.33
C LYS A 100 3.07 16.38 -9.58
N LYS A 101 3.15 16.91 -8.36
CA LYS A 101 4.37 16.82 -7.54
C LYS A 101 4.56 15.45 -6.91
N LEU A 102 3.50 14.66 -6.80
CA LEU A 102 3.58 13.30 -6.30
C LEU A 102 3.79 12.28 -7.40
N PHE A 103 3.45 12.64 -8.62
CA PHE A 103 3.56 11.75 -9.78
C PHE A 103 5.04 11.56 -10.21
#